data_e2c6b78cfe568ac663f2c2bad8fe59ee
#
_entry.id   e2c6b78cfe568ac663f2c2bad8fe59ee
#
_cell.length_a   1.000
_cell.length_b   1.000
_cell.length_c   1.000
_cell.angle_alpha   90.00
_cell.angle_beta   90.00
_cell.angle_gamma   90.00
#
_symmetry.space_group_name_H-M   'P 1'
#
loop_
_entity.id
_entity.type
_entity.pdbx_description
1 polymer ?
#
loop_
_entity_poly.entity_id
_entity_poly.type
_entity_poly.pdbx_seq_one_letter_code
_entity_poly.pdbx_strand_id
1 'polypeptide(L)'
;MNAKEIAKKIMDSSHVGTMATVEANKPFSRYMTFYHEDFTLYTATSKKTEKVDELEKNPNTHILLGYNDEGYGDAYLEIAGTVTISDEVRLKKKIWNEHMKPWFDGPEDPNLVILKVSPDAIRVMNKKGESPETITF
;
A
#
# COMPACT_ATOMS: atom_id res chain seq x y z
N MET A 1 5.84 -22.99 -2.48
CA MET A 1 5.71 -21.82 -1.59
C MET A 1 4.28 -21.66 -1.13
N ASN A 2 4.07 -21.37 0.15
CA ASN A 2 2.73 -21.08 0.64
C ASN A 2 2.33 -19.64 0.31
N ALA A 3 1.06 -19.30 0.59
CA ALA A 3 0.53 -17.97 0.27
C ALA A 3 1.30 -16.84 0.95
N LYS A 4 1.69 -17.00 2.21
CA LYS A 4 2.44 -15.97 2.94
C LYS A 4 3.82 -15.72 2.33
N GLU A 5 4.51 -16.77 1.91
CA GLU A 5 5.83 -16.66 1.27
C GLU A 5 5.72 -15.95 -0.08
N ILE A 6 4.70 -16.30 -0.87
CA ILE A 6 4.43 -15.65 -2.16
C ILE A 6 4.12 -14.18 -1.97
N ALA A 7 3.27 -13.85 -1.00
CA ALA A 7 2.89 -12.47 -0.70
C ALA A 7 4.10 -11.63 -0.32
N LYS A 8 4.96 -12.13 0.57
CA LYS A 8 6.19 -11.41 0.98
C LYS A 8 7.13 -11.21 -0.20
N LYS A 9 7.29 -12.21 -1.05
CA LYS A 9 8.13 -12.10 -2.25
C LYS A 9 7.63 -11.01 -3.19
N ILE A 10 6.32 -10.93 -3.39
CA ILE A 10 5.72 -9.89 -4.22
C ILE A 10 5.93 -8.51 -3.59
N MET A 11 5.72 -8.38 -2.28
CA MET A 11 5.94 -7.12 -1.56
C MET A 11 7.40 -6.68 -1.59
N ASP A 12 8.35 -7.62 -1.58
CA ASP A 12 9.78 -7.31 -1.67
C ASP A 12 10.18 -6.82 -3.07
N SER A 13 9.54 -7.33 -4.11
CA SER A 13 9.93 -7.05 -5.49
C SER A 13 9.08 -5.99 -6.19
N SER A 14 7.94 -5.62 -5.63
CA SER A 14 6.98 -4.71 -6.27
C SER A 14 6.67 -3.55 -5.34
N HIS A 15 6.93 -2.33 -5.79
CA HIS A 15 6.76 -1.14 -4.95
C HIS A 15 5.63 -0.23 -5.43
N VAL A 16 5.27 -0.28 -6.71
CA VAL A 16 4.20 0.55 -7.25
C VAL A 16 2.93 -0.28 -7.37
N GLY A 17 1.87 0.22 -6.78
CA GLY A 17 0.55 -0.40 -6.84
C GLY A 17 -0.54 0.65 -6.91
N THR A 18 -1.79 0.20 -6.90
CA THR A 18 -2.94 1.10 -6.83
C THR A 18 -3.53 1.07 -5.44
N MET A 19 -4.01 2.23 -5.00
CA MET A 19 -4.66 2.38 -3.70
C MET A 19 -6.02 3.03 -3.89
N ALA A 20 -7.07 2.38 -3.42
CA ALA A 20 -8.42 2.91 -3.48
C ALA A 20 -8.84 3.54 -2.16
N THR A 21 -9.54 4.67 -2.24
CA THR A 21 -10.18 5.33 -1.12
C THR A 21 -11.63 5.56 -1.45
N VAL A 22 -12.44 5.92 -0.46
CA VAL A 22 -13.87 6.14 -0.63
C VAL A 22 -14.24 7.56 -0.22
N GLU A 23 -14.93 8.27 -1.11
CA GLU A 23 -15.49 9.61 -0.84
C GLU A 23 -16.95 9.63 -1.30
N ALA A 24 -17.85 10.02 -0.40
CA ALA A 24 -19.29 10.07 -0.68
C ALA A 24 -19.80 8.77 -1.31
N ASN A 25 -19.42 7.64 -0.76
CA ASN A 25 -19.77 6.29 -1.21
C ASN A 25 -19.29 5.96 -2.63
N LYS A 26 -18.28 6.66 -3.13
CA LYS A 26 -17.67 6.40 -4.44
C LYS A 26 -16.21 6.02 -4.28
N PRO A 27 -15.71 4.98 -4.97
CA PRO A 27 -14.32 4.61 -4.92
C PRO A 27 -13.46 5.46 -5.86
N PHE A 28 -12.25 5.77 -5.40
CA PHE A 28 -11.24 6.48 -6.18
C PHE A 28 -9.93 5.72 -6.08
N SER A 29 -9.25 5.51 -7.21
CA SER A 29 -7.99 4.78 -7.26
C SER A 29 -6.88 5.66 -7.82
N ARG A 30 -5.66 5.48 -7.31
CA ARG A 30 -4.46 6.14 -7.81
C ARG A 30 -3.27 5.22 -7.62
N TYR A 31 -2.19 5.48 -8.35
CA TYR A 31 -0.94 4.78 -8.13
C TYR A 31 -0.20 5.36 -6.93
N MET A 32 0.40 4.48 -6.14
CA MET A 32 1.21 4.85 -4.98
C MET A 32 2.44 3.96 -4.92
N THR A 33 3.50 4.45 -4.28
CA THR A 33 4.69 3.65 -4.00
C THR A 33 4.60 3.12 -2.58
N PHE A 34 4.75 1.81 -2.44
CA PHE A 34 4.60 1.13 -1.16
C PHE A 34 5.92 0.54 -0.66
N TYR A 35 6.08 0.61 0.65
CA TYR A 35 7.12 -0.07 1.41
C TYR A 35 6.44 -0.98 2.41
N HIS A 36 7.12 -2.00 2.90
CA HIS A 36 6.48 -2.91 3.85
C HIS A 36 7.44 -3.36 4.94
N GLU A 37 6.85 -3.75 6.06
CA GLU A 37 7.51 -4.45 7.14
C GLU A 37 6.58 -5.60 7.51
N ASP A 38 7.04 -6.83 7.30
CA ASP A 38 6.16 -7.99 7.32
C ASP A 38 5.01 -7.79 6.33
N PHE A 39 3.77 -7.80 6.81
CA PHE A 39 2.59 -7.58 5.96
C PHE A 39 2.00 -6.17 6.08
N THR A 40 2.55 -5.34 6.95
CA THR A 40 2.13 -3.93 7.06
C THR A 40 2.73 -3.13 5.92
N LEU A 41 1.89 -2.35 5.24
CA LEU A 41 2.33 -1.49 4.15
C LEU A 41 2.41 -0.04 4.60
N TYR A 42 3.35 0.68 3.99
CA TYR A 42 3.54 2.11 4.23
C TYR A 42 3.64 2.83 2.90
N THR A 43 3.01 3.99 2.82
CA THR A 43 3.17 4.88 1.68
C THR A 43 3.24 6.32 2.17
N ALA A 44 4.06 7.12 1.51
CA ALA A 44 4.27 8.52 1.87
C ALA A 44 3.40 9.42 1.00
N THR A 45 2.83 10.46 1.59
CA THR A 45 2.06 11.44 0.85
C THR A 45 2.09 12.79 1.56
N SER A 46 1.62 13.85 0.86
CA SER A 46 1.43 15.15 1.47
C SER A 46 0.11 15.19 2.22
N LYS A 47 0.11 15.74 3.42
CA LYS A 47 -1.12 15.90 4.22
C LYS A 47 -2.15 16.83 3.57
N LYS A 48 -1.76 17.54 2.52
CA LYS A 48 -2.65 18.44 1.77
C LYS A 48 -3.41 17.75 0.65
N THR A 49 -3.19 16.46 0.44
CA THR A 49 -3.87 15.72 -0.64
C THR A 49 -5.30 15.34 -0.23
N GLU A 50 -6.15 15.19 -1.26
CA GLU A 50 -7.55 14.80 -1.06
C GLU A 50 -7.68 13.42 -0.41
N LYS A 51 -6.77 12.48 -0.74
CA LYS A 51 -6.82 11.12 -0.17
C LYS A 51 -6.63 11.11 1.35
N VAL A 52 -5.88 12.05 1.91
CA VAL A 52 -5.72 12.15 3.36
C VAL A 52 -7.05 12.53 4.00
N ASP A 53 -7.75 13.53 3.45
CA ASP A 53 -9.08 13.91 3.93
C ASP A 53 -10.08 12.78 3.80
N GLU A 54 -10.05 12.07 2.67
CA GLU A 54 -10.91 10.92 2.43
C GLU A 54 -10.67 9.82 3.46
N LEU A 55 -9.40 9.51 3.75
CA LEU A 55 -9.02 8.47 4.71
C LEU A 55 -9.31 8.85 6.17
N GLU A 56 -9.30 10.14 6.50
CA GLU A 56 -9.74 10.59 7.83
C GLU A 56 -11.21 10.29 8.06
N LYS A 57 -12.03 10.40 7.01
CA LYS A 57 -13.47 10.12 7.08
C LYS A 57 -13.78 8.65 6.94
N ASN A 58 -13.03 7.92 6.10
CA ASN A 58 -13.20 6.50 5.86
C ASN A 58 -11.84 5.85 5.70
N PRO A 59 -11.34 5.14 6.72
CA PRO A 59 -9.99 4.57 6.70
C PRO A 59 -9.87 3.28 5.90
N ASN A 60 -10.94 2.78 5.33
CA ASN A 60 -10.91 1.55 4.54
C ASN A 60 -10.20 1.79 3.21
N THR A 61 -9.32 0.88 2.83
CA THR A 61 -8.59 0.94 1.57
C THR A 61 -8.49 -0.43 0.93
N HIS A 62 -8.25 -0.43 -0.37
CA HIS A 62 -7.98 -1.65 -1.13
C HIS A 62 -6.79 -1.36 -2.04
N ILE A 63 -5.81 -2.26 -2.04
CA ILE A 63 -4.56 -2.11 -2.77
C ILE A 63 -4.37 -3.27 -3.72
N LEU A 64 -3.93 -2.97 -4.95
CA LEU A 64 -3.43 -3.96 -5.91
C LEU A 64 -1.92 -3.78 -6.02
N LEU A 65 -1.18 -4.88 -5.91
CA LEU A 65 0.28 -4.83 -5.93
C LEU A 65 0.84 -6.06 -6.65
N GLY A 66 1.80 -5.85 -7.52
CA GLY A 66 2.61 -6.92 -8.08
C GLY A 66 2.31 -7.36 -9.50
N TYR A 67 1.31 -6.79 -10.17
CA TYR A 67 1.05 -7.12 -11.57
C TYR A 67 2.08 -6.45 -12.48
N ASN A 68 2.80 -7.24 -13.28
CA ASN A 68 3.91 -6.77 -14.12
C ASN A 68 3.62 -6.80 -15.62
N ASP A 69 2.41 -7.18 -16.02
CA ASP A 69 2.01 -7.25 -17.43
C ASP A 69 2.90 -8.21 -18.26
N GLU A 70 3.37 -9.28 -17.63
CA GLU A 70 4.20 -10.30 -18.31
C GLU A 70 3.40 -11.50 -18.82
N GLY A 71 2.06 -11.39 -18.81
CA GLY A 71 1.17 -12.41 -19.35
C GLY A 71 0.57 -13.33 -18.31
N TYR A 72 0.24 -14.57 -18.73
CA TYR A 72 -0.46 -15.51 -17.86
C TYR A 72 0.40 -15.95 -16.69
N GLY A 73 -0.20 -15.95 -15.51
CA GLY A 73 0.42 -16.49 -14.32
C GLY A 73 1.19 -15.49 -13.49
N ASP A 74 1.09 -14.20 -13.81
CA ASP A 74 1.63 -13.14 -12.95
C ASP A 74 0.81 -13.06 -11.67
N ALA A 75 1.33 -13.64 -10.60
CA ALA A 75 0.68 -13.54 -9.31
C ALA A 75 0.73 -12.09 -8.82
N TYR A 76 -0.38 -11.61 -8.28
CA TYR A 76 -0.45 -10.30 -7.66
C TYR A 76 -1.30 -10.35 -6.40
N LEU A 77 -1.27 -9.27 -5.64
CA LEU A 77 -1.97 -9.19 -4.37
C LEU A 77 -3.15 -8.23 -4.44
N GLU A 78 -4.27 -8.66 -3.84
CA GLU A 78 -5.36 -7.78 -3.45
C GLU A 78 -5.29 -7.64 -1.94
N ILE A 79 -5.13 -6.42 -1.45
CA ILE A 79 -4.97 -6.15 -0.03
C ILE A 79 -6.11 -5.27 0.44
N ALA A 80 -6.97 -5.83 1.30
CA ALA A 80 -8.00 -5.08 1.99
C ALA A 80 -7.46 -4.68 3.36
N GLY A 81 -7.53 -3.41 3.70
CA GLY A 81 -6.94 -2.96 4.95
C GLY A 81 -7.53 -1.67 5.49
N THR A 82 -7.00 -1.26 6.61
CA THR A 82 -7.37 -0.05 7.33
C THR A 82 -6.14 0.85 7.46
N VAL A 83 -6.32 2.14 7.16
CA VAL A 83 -5.23 3.11 7.15
C VAL A 83 -5.19 3.89 8.46
N THR A 84 -3.98 4.02 9.01
CA THR A 84 -3.67 4.99 10.07
C THR A 84 -2.76 6.05 9.46
N ILE A 85 -3.14 7.32 9.62
CA ILE A 85 -2.34 8.45 9.13
C ILE A 85 -1.39 8.86 10.24
N SER A 86 -0.09 8.88 9.97
CA SER A 86 0.93 9.20 10.97
C SER A 86 1.83 10.33 10.50
N ASP A 87 2.07 11.30 11.41
CA ASP A 87 3.07 12.34 11.22
C ASP A 87 4.25 12.19 12.17
N GLU A 88 4.39 11.03 12.81
CA GLU A 88 5.51 10.74 13.70
C GLU A 88 6.84 10.81 12.96
N VAL A 89 7.74 11.66 13.43
CA VAL A 89 9.07 11.85 12.81
C VAL A 89 9.84 10.53 12.75
N ARG A 90 9.73 9.70 13.77
CA ARG A 90 10.39 8.40 13.84
C ARG A 90 10.00 7.50 12.67
N LEU A 91 8.71 7.43 12.35
CA LEU A 91 8.21 6.64 11.23
C LEU A 91 8.61 7.26 9.89
N LYS A 92 8.53 8.59 9.78
CA LYS A 92 8.97 9.31 8.58
C LYS A 92 10.45 9.02 8.27
N LYS A 93 11.30 9.03 9.27
CA LYS A 93 12.73 8.71 9.11
C LYS A 93 12.95 7.27 8.68
N LYS A 94 12.16 6.35 9.20
CA LYS A 94 12.23 4.92 8.87
C LYS A 94 11.89 4.67 7.39
N ILE A 95 10.88 5.36 6.86
CA ILE A 95 10.39 5.18 5.50
C ILE A 95 11.14 6.06 4.50
N TRP A 96 11.74 7.16 4.95
CA TRP A 96 12.42 8.13 4.07
C TRP A 96 13.44 7.48 3.15
N ASN A 97 13.42 7.90 1.89
CA ASN A 97 14.45 7.54 0.90
C ASN A 97 14.60 8.66 -0.14
N GLU A 98 15.65 8.57 -0.95
CA GLU A 98 16.01 9.59 -1.92
C GLU A 98 14.94 9.87 -2.99
N HIS A 99 14.09 8.89 -3.29
CA HIS A 99 13.01 9.06 -4.26
C HIS A 99 11.94 10.04 -3.79
N MET A 100 11.92 10.37 -2.51
CA MET A 100 10.97 11.32 -1.93
C MET A 100 11.42 12.76 -2.04
N LYS A 101 12.70 13.01 -2.32
CA LYS A 101 13.29 14.37 -2.40
C LYS A 101 12.59 15.33 -3.35
N PRO A 102 12.08 14.91 -4.54
CA PRO A 102 11.37 15.85 -5.41
C PRO A 102 10.12 16.48 -4.80
N TRP A 103 9.53 15.83 -3.80
CA TRP A 103 8.28 16.26 -3.21
C TRP A 103 8.39 16.79 -1.78
N PHE A 104 9.45 16.41 -1.06
CA PHE A 104 9.60 16.74 0.36
C PHE A 104 11.03 17.19 0.66
N ASP A 105 11.16 18.13 1.60
CA ASP A 105 12.47 18.68 2.00
C ASP A 105 13.31 17.66 2.79
N GLY A 106 12.66 16.71 3.42
CA GLY A 106 13.33 15.69 4.23
C GLY A 106 12.33 14.96 5.11
N PRO A 107 12.81 14.01 5.93
CA PRO A 107 11.92 13.24 6.80
C PRO A 107 11.24 14.08 7.88
N GLU A 108 11.68 15.32 8.09
CA GLU A 108 11.06 16.22 9.05
C GLU A 108 10.14 17.25 8.40
N ASP A 109 9.90 17.14 7.09
CA ASP A 109 8.98 18.03 6.38
C ASP A 109 7.60 17.95 7.01
N PRO A 110 7.02 19.09 7.45
CA PRO A 110 5.70 19.08 8.12
C PRO A 110 4.56 18.67 7.21
N ASN A 111 4.75 18.72 5.90
CA ASN A 111 3.73 18.28 4.93
C ASN A 111 3.77 16.77 4.67
N LEU A 112 4.85 16.10 5.04
CA LEU A 112 4.98 14.67 4.87
C LEU A 112 4.17 13.93 5.92
N VAL A 113 3.31 13.01 5.48
CA VAL A 113 2.66 12.04 6.37
C VAL A 113 2.87 10.63 5.80
N ILE A 114 2.85 9.65 6.67
CA ILE A 114 2.93 8.24 6.30
C ILE A 114 1.55 7.62 6.50
N LEU A 115 1.08 6.94 5.47
CA LEU A 115 -0.12 6.13 5.56
C LEU A 115 0.32 4.71 5.90
N LYS A 116 -0.05 4.25 7.08
CA LYS A 116 0.21 2.89 7.54
C LYS A 116 -1.02 2.04 7.25
N VAL A 117 -0.86 1.01 6.44
CA VAL A 117 -1.94 0.12 6.06
C VAL A 117 -1.81 -1.18 6.83
N SER A 118 -2.77 -1.44 7.71
CA SER A 118 -2.88 -2.69 8.45
C SER A 118 -3.81 -3.61 7.67
N PRO A 119 -3.33 -4.73 7.13
CA PRO A 119 -4.16 -5.59 6.31
C PRO A 119 -5.19 -6.36 7.15
N ASP A 120 -6.42 -6.42 6.67
CA ASP A 120 -7.45 -7.32 7.20
C ASP A 120 -7.38 -8.66 6.49
N ALA A 121 -7.14 -8.62 5.18
CA ALA A 121 -6.97 -9.80 4.36
C ALA A 121 -6.08 -9.48 3.15
N ILE A 122 -5.25 -10.44 2.78
CA ILE A 122 -4.45 -10.38 1.56
C ILE A 122 -4.82 -11.61 0.74
N ARG A 123 -5.22 -11.38 -0.52
CA ARG A 123 -5.50 -12.46 -1.46
C ARG A 123 -4.38 -12.55 -2.47
N VAL A 124 -3.84 -13.74 -2.65
CA VAL A 124 -2.87 -14.03 -3.71
C VAL A 124 -3.67 -14.45 -4.95
N MET A 125 -3.60 -13.61 -5.97
CA MET A 125 -4.41 -13.73 -7.17
C MET A 125 -3.58 -14.25 -8.34
N ASN A 126 -4.27 -14.83 -9.32
CA ASN A 126 -3.70 -15.20 -10.60
C ASN A 126 -2.52 -16.18 -10.53
N LYS A 127 -2.46 -17.01 -9.50
CA LYS A 127 -1.50 -18.12 -9.46
C LYS A 127 -1.89 -19.10 -10.54
N LYS A 128 -0.94 -19.46 -11.38
CA LYS A 128 -1.16 -20.34 -12.51
C LYS A 128 -1.81 -21.67 -12.08
N GLY A 129 -3.00 -21.96 -12.62
CA GLY A 129 -3.70 -23.21 -12.38
C GLY A 129 -4.31 -23.37 -10.98
N GLU A 130 -4.33 -22.31 -10.17
CA GLU A 130 -4.83 -22.36 -8.80
C GLU A 130 -5.89 -21.30 -8.52
N SER A 131 -6.79 -21.62 -7.58
CA SER A 131 -7.75 -20.65 -7.07
C SER A 131 -7.05 -19.62 -6.18
N PRO A 132 -7.62 -18.40 -6.05
CA PRO A 132 -7.07 -17.41 -5.12
C PRO A 132 -6.94 -17.95 -3.70
N GLU A 133 -5.85 -17.64 -3.04
CA GLU A 133 -5.63 -17.97 -1.64
C GLU A 133 -5.71 -16.70 -0.78
N THR A 134 -6.36 -16.80 0.37
CA THR A 134 -6.55 -15.68 1.29
C THR A 134 -5.74 -15.87 2.56
N ILE A 135 -5.02 -14.82 2.95
CA ILE A 135 -4.33 -14.71 4.23
C ILE A 135 -5.14 -13.75 5.09
N THR A 136 -5.55 -14.19 6.28
CA THR A 136 -6.31 -13.35 7.23
C THR A 136 -5.44 -12.99 8.43
N PHE A 137 -5.77 -11.86 9.06
CA PHE A 137 -4.99 -11.31 10.16
C PHE A 137 -5.85 -11.03 11.39
#